data_322c65dca6374fcc57e184af26753b18
#
_entry.id   322c65dca6374fcc57e184af26753b18
#
_cell.length_a   1.000
_cell.length_b   1.000
_cell.length_c   1.000
_cell.angle_alpha   90.00
_cell.angle_beta   90.00
_cell.angle_gamma   90.00
#
_symmetry.space_group_name_H-M   'P 1'
#
loop_
_entity.id
_entity.type
_entity.pdbx_description
1 polymer ?
#
loop_
_entity_poly.entity_id
_entity_poly.type
_entity_poly.pdbx_seq_one_letter_code
_entity_poly.pdbx_strand_id
1 'polypeptide(L)'
;PSIYVRFELTTKPAGLESFDGPIDFVIWTTTPWTIPSDQAVSLKPEAIYTAIEHDGRAEIMLRDLAEKVCGIAGWDVTPVMVDGKPYEVPAEVLDHLHYKQPVFDGVEGVALLADYVGTEDGTGIVHNSPGHGVDDYYVCMKEGMDVCMPVDDDGRFYNGSEFGTGGPFSGMDTDEANPHIIEFLRERGTLVLEKKITHSYPHCWRCKNPVLFRATDQWFVSMDKTGLREQALDQVRNHVSW
;
A
#
# COMPACT_ATOMS: atom_id res chain seq x y z
N PRO A 1 -11.96 0.94 10.12
CA PRO A 1 -12.37 0.04 9.04
C PRO A 1 -11.18 -0.77 8.54
N SER A 2 -11.46 -1.87 7.83
CA SER A 2 -10.48 -2.52 6.96
C SER A 2 -11.17 -2.80 5.63
N ILE A 3 -10.45 -2.61 4.53
CA ILE A 3 -11.01 -2.71 3.18
C ILE A 3 -10.15 -3.59 2.30
N TYR A 4 -10.80 -4.27 1.36
CA TYR A 4 -10.18 -4.96 0.24
C TYR A 4 -10.48 -4.18 -1.03
N VAL A 5 -9.47 -3.89 -1.83
CA VAL A 5 -9.59 -3.00 -2.99
C VAL A 5 -8.91 -3.62 -4.20
N ARG A 6 -9.55 -3.47 -5.38
CA ARG A 6 -9.01 -3.85 -6.69
C ARG A 6 -8.12 -2.75 -7.24
N PHE A 7 -6.96 -3.14 -7.71
CA PHE A 7 -6.03 -2.31 -8.46
C PHE A 7 -5.88 -2.91 -9.85
N GLU A 8 -6.66 -2.39 -10.81
CA GLU A 8 -6.76 -2.94 -12.16
C GLU A 8 -5.44 -2.80 -12.93
N LEU A 9 -4.91 -3.91 -13.40
CA LEU A 9 -3.68 -3.94 -14.19
C LEU A 9 -3.89 -3.24 -15.55
N THR A 10 -2.90 -2.46 -15.97
CA THR A 10 -2.88 -1.82 -17.30
C THR A 10 -2.27 -2.71 -18.36
N THR A 11 -1.51 -3.72 -17.94
CA THR A 11 -0.93 -4.76 -18.80
C THR A 11 -1.26 -6.15 -18.26
N LYS A 12 -1.56 -7.09 -19.14
CA LYS A 12 -1.84 -8.46 -18.72
C LYS A 12 -0.55 -9.19 -18.36
N PRO A 13 -0.51 -9.89 -17.22
CA PRO A 13 0.65 -10.70 -16.85
C PRO A 13 0.82 -11.90 -17.76
N ALA A 14 2.04 -12.42 -17.84
CA ALA A 14 2.35 -13.61 -18.61
C ALA A 14 1.44 -14.79 -18.18
N GLY A 15 0.84 -15.44 -19.18
CA GLY A 15 -0.12 -16.53 -19.01
C GLY A 15 -1.58 -16.09 -18.91
N LEU A 16 -1.89 -14.80 -18.75
CA LEU A 16 -3.26 -14.26 -18.75
C LEU A 16 -3.57 -13.39 -19.96
N GLU A 17 -2.75 -13.42 -21.01
CA GLU A 17 -2.92 -12.60 -22.23
C GLU A 17 -4.29 -12.85 -22.91
N SER A 18 -4.80 -14.08 -22.84
CA SER A 18 -6.07 -14.49 -23.45
C SER A 18 -7.28 -14.34 -22.54
N PHE A 19 -7.12 -13.90 -21.30
CA PHE A 19 -8.25 -13.66 -20.39
C PHE A 19 -9.07 -12.44 -20.87
N ASP A 20 -10.37 -12.60 -21.09
CA ASP A 20 -11.22 -11.56 -21.72
C ASP A 20 -11.72 -10.48 -20.74
N GLY A 21 -11.40 -10.57 -19.47
CA GLY A 21 -11.83 -9.62 -18.44
C GLY A 21 -10.72 -8.69 -17.95
N PRO A 22 -11.06 -7.75 -17.07
CA PRO A 22 -10.09 -7.03 -16.27
C PRO A 22 -9.30 -7.97 -15.35
N ILE A 23 -8.07 -7.62 -15.07
CA ILE A 23 -7.20 -8.36 -14.16
C ILE A 23 -6.79 -7.39 -13.04
N ASP A 24 -6.96 -7.79 -11.80
CA ASP A 24 -6.76 -6.92 -10.66
C ASP A 24 -5.78 -7.51 -9.65
N PHE A 25 -4.94 -6.68 -9.08
CA PHE A 25 -4.37 -6.98 -7.77
C PHE A 25 -5.41 -6.69 -6.70
N VAL A 26 -5.65 -7.62 -5.79
CA VAL A 26 -6.50 -7.39 -4.62
C VAL A 26 -5.62 -7.06 -3.44
N ILE A 27 -5.69 -5.82 -2.95
CA ILE A 27 -4.96 -5.39 -1.74
C ILE A 27 -5.88 -5.38 -0.52
N TRP A 28 -5.28 -5.40 0.65
CA TRP A 28 -5.98 -5.21 1.93
C TRP A 28 -5.29 -4.12 2.74
N THR A 29 -6.09 -3.20 3.28
CA THR A 29 -5.58 -2.15 4.17
C THR A 29 -6.53 -1.85 5.33
N THR A 30 -5.95 -1.43 6.44
CA THR A 30 -6.68 -0.88 7.60
C THR A 30 -6.69 0.65 7.60
N THR A 31 -6.04 1.26 6.62
CA THR A 31 -5.79 2.71 6.55
C THR A 31 -6.27 3.27 5.20
N PRO A 32 -7.60 3.38 4.97
CA PRO A 32 -8.14 3.81 3.67
C PRO A 32 -7.63 5.17 3.19
N TRP A 33 -7.37 6.10 4.12
CA TRP A 33 -6.90 7.45 3.79
C TRP A 33 -5.52 7.51 3.11
N THR A 34 -4.74 6.42 3.10
CA THR A 34 -3.46 6.36 2.37
C THR A 34 -3.62 5.95 0.89
N ILE A 35 -4.77 5.41 0.49
CA ILE A 35 -5.05 5.01 -0.91
C ILE A 35 -4.85 6.15 -1.91
N PRO A 36 -5.26 7.41 -1.65
CA PRO A 36 -5.03 8.51 -2.60
C PRO A 36 -3.55 8.80 -2.89
N SER A 37 -2.63 8.38 -2.02
CA SER A 37 -1.18 8.53 -2.21
C SER A 37 -0.46 7.24 -2.60
N ASP A 38 -1.22 6.21 -2.98
CA ASP A 38 -0.66 4.95 -3.46
C ASP A 38 0.20 5.15 -4.71
N GLN A 39 1.40 4.60 -4.70
CA GLN A 39 2.36 4.68 -5.81
C GLN A 39 2.84 3.30 -6.25
N ALA A 40 2.77 2.30 -5.38
CA ALA A 40 3.20 0.95 -5.68
C ALA A 40 2.40 -0.09 -4.90
N VAL A 41 2.44 -1.34 -5.35
CA VAL A 41 2.09 -2.50 -4.53
C VAL A 41 3.31 -3.38 -4.34
N SER A 42 3.45 -3.97 -3.16
CA SER A 42 4.54 -4.89 -2.84
C SER A 42 4.07 -6.34 -2.83
N LEU A 43 4.87 -7.20 -3.45
CA LEU A 43 4.70 -8.64 -3.53
C LEU A 43 5.83 -9.34 -2.77
N LYS A 44 5.54 -10.50 -2.18
CA LYS A 44 6.54 -11.32 -1.48
C LYS A 44 7.43 -12.04 -2.48
N PRO A 45 8.76 -11.81 -2.49
CA PRO A 45 9.69 -12.57 -3.34
C PRO A 45 9.54 -14.09 -3.13
N GLU A 46 9.73 -14.86 -4.21
CA GLU A 46 9.68 -16.33 -4.20
C GLU A 46 8.30 -16.93 -3.84
N ALA A 47 7.30 -16.11 -3.50
CA ALA A 47 5.96 -16.58 -3.22
C ALA A 47 5.16 -16.84 -4.50
N ILE A 48 4.17 -17.71 -4.41
CA ILE A 48 3.30 -18.06 -5.54
C ILE A 48 1.99 -17.28 -5.43
N TYR A 49 1.64 -16.60 -6.51
CA TYR A 49 0.38 -15.87 -6.68
C TYR A 49 -0.54 -16.64 -7.61
N THR A 50 -1.84 -16.53 -7.38
CA THR A 50 -2.89 -17.14 -8.21
C THR A 50 -3.90 -16.08 -8.63
N ALA A 51 -4.68 -16.37 -9.68
CA ALA A 51 -5.81 -15.56 -10.07
C ALA A 51 -7.11 -16.34 -9.84
N ILE A 52 -8.07 -15.72 -9.18
CA ILE A 52 -9.41 -16.24 -8.95
C ILE A 52 -10.37 -15.52 -9.88
N GLU A 53 -11.20 -16.27 -10.62
CA GLU A 53 -12.23 -15.69 -11.46
C GLU A 53 -13.46 -15.33 -10.61
N HIS A 54 -13.86 -14.08 -10.67
CA HIS A 54 -15.08 -13.58 -10.03
C HIS A 54 -15.71 -12.46 -10.87
N ASP A 55 -16.98 -12.59 -11.19
CA ASP A 55 -17.75 -11.64 -11.99
C ASP A 55 -17.06 -11.23 -13.31
N GLY A 56 -16.39 -12.18 -13.98
CA GLY A 56 -15.67 -11.95 -15.23
C GLY A 56 -14.35 -11.19 -15.07
N ARG A 57 -13.81 -11.10 -13.88
CA ARG A 57 -12.52 -10.50 -13.53
C ARG A 57 -11.56 -11.58 -13.05
N ALA A 58 -10.26 -11.37 -13.21
CA ALA A 58 -9.21 -12.21 -12.63
C ALA A 58 -8.59 -11.48 -11.42
N GLU A 59 -8.86 -11.97 -10.23
CA GLU A 59 -8.45 -11.38 -8.96
C GLU A 59 -7.14 -12.01 -8.49
N ILE A 60 -6.02 -11.30 -8.60
CA ILE A 60 -4.68 -11.80 -8.22
C ILE A 60 -4.45 -11.58 -6.74
N MET A 61 -4.00 -12.64 -6.06
CA MET A 61 -3.62 -12.65 -4.66
C MET A 61 -2.63 -13.78 -4.37
N LEU A 62 -2.03 -13.78 -3.19
CA LEU A 62 -1.17 -14.87 -2.75
C LEU A 62 -1.96 -16.18 -2.72
N ARG A 63 -1.44 -17.23 -3.37
CA ARG A 63 -2.12 -18.53 -3.51
C ARG A 63 -2.59 -19.08 -2.16
N ASP A 64 -1.72 -19.07 -1.16
CA ASP A 64 -2.00 -19.64 0.16
C ASP A 64 -3.04 -18.86 0.98
N LEU A 65 -3.37 -17.63 0.55
CA LEU A 65 -4.43 -16.80 1.15
C LEU A 65 -5.73 -16.79 0.33
N ALA A 66 -5.73 -17.31 -0.89
CA ALA A 66 -6.87 -17.19 -1.81
C ALA A 66 -8.18 -17.77 -1.23
N GLU A 67 -8.13 -18.97 -0.64
CA GLU A 67 -9.30 -19.58 -0.01
C GLU A 67 -9.85 -18.72 1.15
N LYS A 68 -8.97 -18.19 1.99
CA LYS A 68 -9.33 -17.30 3.11
C LYS A 68 -9.96 -16.00 2.60
N VAL A 69 -9.38 -15.39 1.58
CA VAL A 69 -9.88 -14.13 0.98
C VAL A 69 -11.24 -14.36 0.33
N CYS A 70 -11.38 -15.40 -0.50
CA CYS A 70 -12.66 -15.77 -1.11
C CYS A 70 -13.75 -16.02 -0.07
N GLY A 71 -13.44 -16.77 1.00
CA GLY A 71 -14.38 -17.01 2.10
C GLY A 71 -14.81 -15.74 2.83
N ILE A 72 -13.91 -14.77 3.00
CA ILE A 72 -14.23 -13.45 3.59
C ILE A 72 -15.08 -12.61 2.64
N ALA A 73 -14.77 -12.63 1.33
CA ALA A 73 -15.45 -11.85 0.32
C ALA A 73 -16.80 -12.48 -0.13
N GLY A 74 -17.05 -13.72 0.26
CA GLY A 74 -18.23 -14.47 -0.17
C GLY A 74 -18.13 -14.94 -1.64
N TRP A 75 -16.91 -15.13 -2.15
CA TRP A 75 -16.63 -15.60 -3.50
C TRP A 75 -16.45 -17.11 -3.53
N ASP A 76 -16.80 -17.71 -4.66
CA ASP A 76 -16.41 -19.08 -4.96
C ASP A 76 -14.90 -19.12 -5.27
N VAL A 77 -14.23 -20.17 -4.80
CA VAL A 77 -12.80 -20.39 -5.12
C VAL A 77 -12.70 -21.00 -6.51
N THR A 78 -12.75 -20.16 -7.54
CA THR A 78 -12.67 -20.55 -8.95
C THR A 78 -11.36 -20.05 -9.57
N PRO A 79 -10.30 -20.87 -9.62
CA PRO A 79 -9.04 -20.46 -10.22
C PRO A 79 -9.21 -20.18 -11.71
N VAL A 80 -8.58 -19.13 -12.21
CA VAL A 80 -8.42 -18.93 -13.66
C VAL A 80 -7.58 -20.07 -14.22
N MET A 81 -8.09 -20.73 -15.27
CA MET A 81 -7.42 -21.88 -15.88
C MET A 81 -6.61 -21.47 -17.10
N VAL A 82 -5.32 -21.87 -17.12
CA VAL A 82 -4.41 -21.68 -18.25
C VAL A 82 -3.86 -23.05 -18.64
N ASP A 83 -4.05 -23.44 -19.89
CA ASP A 83 -3.64 -24.76 -20.41
C ASP A 83 -4.13 -25.93 -19.54
N GLY A 84 -5.35 -25.81 -19.00
CA GLY A 84 -5.99 -26.85 -18.17
C GLY A 84 -5.45 -26.96 -16.72
N LYS A 85 -4.67 -25.97 -16.26
CA LYS A 85 -4.16 -25.88 -14.89
C LYS A 85 -4.56 -24.54 -14.26
N PRO A 86 -4.71 -24.47 -12.94
CA PRO A 86 -4.84 -23.20 -12.25
C PRO A 86 -3.68 -22.24 -12.61
N TYR A 87 -4.02 -20.96 -12.83
CA TYR A 87 -3.00 -19.92 -12.98
C TYR A 87 -2.25 -19.74 -11.67
N GLU A 88 -1.01 -20.12 -11.66
CA GLU A 88 -0.10 -19.95 -10.53
C GLU A 88 1.26 -19.49 -11.07
N VAL A 89 1.75 -18.36 -10.56
CA VAL A 89 3.03 -17.78 -11.00
C VAL A 89 3.84 -17.30 -9.79
N PRO A 90 5.18 -17.35 -9.88
CA PRO A 90 6.02 -16.70 -8.88
C PRO A 90 5.88 -15.18 -8.95
N ALA A 91 6.12 -14.50 -7.83
CA ALA A 91 6.00 -13.03 -7.70
C ALA A 91 6.79 -12.28 -8.78
N GLU A 92 7.93 -12.82 -9.20
CA GLU A 92 8.82 -12.26 -10.21
C GLU A 92 8.15 -12.09 -11.59
N VAL A 93 7.10 -12.85 -11.89
CA VAL A 93 6.30 -12.69 -13.13
C VAL A 93 5.41 -11.45 -13.05
N LEU A 94 5.06 -11.03 -11.85
CA LEU A 94 4.19 -9.89 -11.58
C LEU A 94 4.98 -8.60 -11.27
N ASP A 95 6.29 -8.73 -11.10
CA ASP A 95 7.19 -7.60 -10.80
C ASP A 95 7.18 -6.59 -11.95
N HIS A 96 7.17 -5.29 -11.59
CA HIS A 96 7.10 -4.16 -12.53
C HIS A 96 5.87 -4.13 -13.44
N LEU A 97 4.80 -4.89 -13.15
CA LEU A 97 3.51 -4.67 -13.79
C LEU A 97 2.89 -3.37 -13.29
N HIS A 98 2.25 -2.65 -14.21
CA HIS A 98 1.57 -1.41 -13.90
C HIS A 98 0.06 -1.64 -13.67
N TYR A 99 -0.52 -0.81 -12.81
CA TYR A 99 -1.94 -0.81 -12.50
C TYR A 99 -2.48 0.62 -12.43
N LYS A 100 -3.78 0.78 -12.61
CA LYS A 100 -4.47 2.07 -12.46
C LYS A 100 -4.54 2.46 -10.99
N GLN A 101 -4.10 3.65 -10.66
CA GLN A 101 -4.32 4.23 -9.34
C GLN A 101 -5.84 4.41 -9.11
N PRO A 102 -6.42 3.89 -8.00
CA PRO A 102 -7.87 3.76 -7.88
C PRO A 102 -8.63 5.07 -7.66
N VAL A 103 -7.94 6.16 -7.33
CA VAL A 103 -8.56 7.48 -7.09
C VAL A 103 -8.36 8.45 -8.23
N PHE A 104 -7.16 8.50 -8.81
CA PHE A 104 -6.80 9.50 -9.83
C PHE A 104 -6.72 8.87 -11.22
N ASP A 105 -7.53 9.36 -12.15
CA ASP A 105 -7.55 8.89 -13.53
C ASP A 105 -6.24 9.25 -14.26
N GLY A 106 -5.72 8.31 -15.04
CA GLY A 106 -4.49 8.51 -15.81
C GLY A 106 -3.19 8.43 -14.98
N VAL A 107 -3.29 8.10 -13.69
CA VAL A 107 -2.15 7.80 -12.83
C VAL A 107 -2.00 6.28 -12.72
N GLU A 108 -0.76 5.80 -12.80
CA GLU A 108 -0.43 4.39 -12.67
C GLU A 108 0.49 4.18 -11.46
N GLY A 109 0.29 3.07 -10.77
CA GLY A 109 1.23 2.51 -9.82
C GLY A 109 1.97 1.32 -10.43
N VAL A 110 2.95 0.78 -9.69
CA VAL A 110 3.80 -0.32 -10.13
C VAL A 110 3.91 -1.41 -9.06
N ALA A 111 3.96 -2.67 -9.50
CA ALA A 111 4.22 -3.80 -8.60
C ALA A 111 5.72 -3.94 -8.35
N LEU A 112 6.12 -4.17 -7.09
CA LEU A 112 7.52 -4.27 -6.65
C LEU A 112 7.69 -5.48 -5.73
N LEU A 113 8.89 -6.04 -5.70
CA LEU A 113 9.22 -7.12 -4.77
C LEU A 113 9.73 -6.54 -3.44
N ALA A 114 9.17 -7.02 -2.31
CA ALA A 114 9.57 -6.57 -0.99
C ALA A 114 9.51 -7.67 0.08
N ASP A 115 10.60 -7.84 0.83
CA ASP A 115 10.74 -8.88 1.84
C ASP A 115 9.79 -8.76 3.04
N TYR A 116 9.32 -7.53 3.35
CA TYR A 116 8.44 -7.29 4.49
C TYR A 116 6.99 -7.76 4.28
N VAL A 117 6.59 -8.10 3.05
CA VAL A 117 5.23 -8.58 2.76
C VAL A 117 4.93 -9.85 3.54
N GLY A 118 3.89 -9.79 4.38
CA GLY A 118 3.42 -10.92 5.17
C GLY A 118 2.62 -11.93 4.34
N THR A 119 2.66 -13.20 4.75
CA THR A 119 1.97 -14.31 4.07
C THR A 119 0.86 -14.95 4.92
N GLU A 120 0.57 -14.40 6.10
CA GLU A 120 -0.40 -14.99 7.04
C GLU A 120 -1.77 -14.29 7.02
N ASP A 121 -1.78 -13.00 6.69
CA ASP A 121 -2.98 -12.16 6.69
C ASP A 121 -3.06 -11.28 5.43
N GLY A 122 -4.28 -10.74 5.19
CA GLY A 122 -4.55 -9.91 4.02
C GLY A 122 -4.66 -10.73 2.75
N THR A 123 -4.03 -10.25 1.69
CA THR A 123 -4.05 -10.84 0.34
C THR A 123 -2.66 -11.26 -0.14
N GLY A 124 -1.61 -10.97 0.64
CA GLY A 124 -0.23 -11.11 0.21
C GLY A 124 0.24 -10.04 -0.79
N ILE A 125 -0.57 -9.00 -0.97
CA ILE A 125 -0.24 -7.80 -1.77
C ILE A 125 -0.47 -6.58 -0.88
N VAL A 126 0.57 -5.78 -0.68
CA VAL A 126 0.55 -4.60 0.19
C VAL A 126 0.64 -3.34 -0.64
N HIS A 127 -0.33 -2.43 -0.51
CA HIS A 127 -0.24 -1.12 -1.14
C HIS A 127 0.81 -0.23 -0.46
N ASN A 128 1.51 0.58 -1.23
CA ASN A 128 2.60 1.42 -0.75
C ASN A 128 2.32 2.91 -0.97
N SER A 129 2.36 3.64 0.14
CA SER A 129 2.28 5.10 0.17
C SER A 129 3.54 5.64 0.83
N PRO A 130 4.59 5.98 0.06
CA PRO A 130 5.93 6.30 0.61
C PRO A 130 5.95 7.50 1.55
N GLY A 131 4.95 8.37 1.46
CA GLY A 131 4.77 9.47 2.40
C GLY A 131 4.23 9.05 3.77
N HIS A 132 3.69 7.83 3.92
CA HIS A 132 2.92 7.41 5.09
C HIS A 132 3.37 6.10 5.74
N GLY A 133 4.38 5.42 5.18
CA GLY A 133 4.95 4.20 5.73
C GLY A 133 6.47 4.15 5.59
N VAL A 134 7.14 3.63 6.62
CA VAL A 134 8.61 3.55 6.61
C VAL A 134 9.09 2.50 5.61
N ASP A 135 8.46 1.33 5.59
CA ASP A 135 8.80 0.27 4.64
C ASP A 135 8.44 0.70 3.21
N ASP A 136 7.28 1.33 3.02
CA ASP A 136 6.82 1.90 1.76
C ASP A 136 7.83 2.92 1.22
N TYR A 137 8.31 3.81 2.10
CA TYR A 137 9.34 4.80 1.75
C TYR A 137 10.60 4.13 1.21
N TYR A 138 11.14 3.14 1.91
CA TYR A 138 12.39 2.50 1.49
C TYR A 138 12.26 1.72 0.19
N VAL A 139 11.13 1.03 -0.03
CA VAL A 139 10.87 0.30 -1.27
C VAL A 139 10.76 1.28 -2.45
N CYS A 140 9.95 2.32 -2.32
CA CYS A 140 9.76 3.31 -3.39
C CYS A 140 11.06 4.10 -3.67
N MET A 141 11.83 4.47 -2.63
CA MET A 141 13.10 5.16 -2.81
C MET A 141 14.16 4.31 -3.52
N LYS A 142 14.17 3.00 -3.28
CA LYS A 142 15.07 2.07 -3.97
C LYS A 142 14.82 2.06 -5.49
N GLU A 143 13.56 2.23 -5.89
CA GLU A 143 13.13 2.34 -7.29
C GLU A 143 13.23 3.77 -7.87
N GLY A 144 13.74 4.72 -7.08
CA GLY A 144 13.91 6.11 -7.51
C GLY A 144 12.61 6.90 -7.65
N MET A 145 11.55 6.47 -6.96
CA MET A 145 10.24 7.14 -6.99
C MET A 145 10.23 8.37 -6.09
N ASP A 146 9.55 9.42 -6.51
CA ASP A 146 9.31 10.60 -5.66
C ASP A 146 8.28 10.28 -4.56
N VAL A 147 8.43 10.94 -3.41
CA VAL A 147 7.51 10.77 -2.28
C VAL A 147 6.24 11.59 -2.49
N CYS A 148 5.12 10.93 -2.76
CA CYS A 148 3.81 11.54 -2.74
C CYS A 148 3.37 11.80 -1.29
N MET A 149 3.07 13.06 -0.95
CA MET A 149 2.62 13.51 0.37
C MET A 149 1.40 14.42 0.24
N PRO A 150 0.17 13.91 0.15
CA PRO A 150 -1.02 14.72 -0.07
C PRO A 150 -1.57 15.37 1.21
N VAL A 151 -0.98 15.12 2.38
CA VAL A 151 -1.49 15.55 3.70
C VAL A 151 -0.54 16.59 4.32
N ASP A 152 -1.07 17.71 4.77
CA ASP A 152 -0.37 18.82 5.39
C ASP A 152 0.02 18.56 6.87
N ASP A 153 0.63 19.57 7.51
CA ASP A 153 1.07 19.50 8.91
C ASP A 153 -0.08 19.39 9.92
N ASP A 154 -1.28 19.78 9.54
CA ASP A 154 -2.48 19.68 10.36
C ASP A 154 -3.24 18.36 10.15
N GLY A 155 -2.71 17.46 9.31
CA GLY A 155 -3.33 16.17 8.98
C GLY A 155 -4.48 16.27 8.00
N ARG A 156 -4.52 17.33 7.18
CA ARG A 156 -5.55 17.56 6.16
C ARG A 156 -5.01 17.37 4.76
N PHE A 157 -5.85 16.84 3.89
CA PHE A 157 -5.50 16.74 2.48
C PHE A 157 -5.35 18.14 1.85
N TYR A 158 -4.24 18.33 1.11
CA TYR A 158 -4.04 19.55 0.32
C TYR A 158 -5.16 19.74 -0.69
N ASN A 159 -5.54 21.00 -0.93
CA ASN A 159 -6.50 21.32 -1.98
C ASN A 159 -5.86 21.13 -3.37
N GLY A 160 -6.57 20.50 -4.27
CA GLY A 160 -6.14 20.24 -5.63
C GLY A 160 -6.87 19.06 -6.24
N SER A 161 -6.77 18.90 -7.55
CA SER A 161 -7.39 17.79 -8.29
C SER A 161 -6.38 16.80 -8.86
N GLU A 162 -5.10 17.14 -8.82
CA GLU A 162 -3.99 16.32 -9.32
C GLU A 162 -3.48 15.31 -8.27
N PHE A 163 -2.81 14.29 -8.73
CA PHE A 163 -2.11 13.34 -7.86
C PHE A 163 -1.07 14.07 -6.99
N GLY A 164 -0.99 13.71 -5.72
CA GLY A 164 -0.18 14.43 -4.73
C GLY A 164 -0.95 15.50 -3.96
N THR A 165 -2.23 15.67 -4.26
CA THR A 165 -3.19 16.51 -3.49
C THR A 165 -4.34 15.66 -2.96
N GLY A 166 -5.33 16.29 -2.35
CA GLY A 166 -6.50 15.58 -1.82
C GLY A 166 -7.48 15.07 -2.87
N GLY A 167 -7.42 15.60 -4.09
CA GLY A 167 -8.39 15.25 -5.12
C GLY A 167 -9.82 15.44 -4.62
N PRO A 168 -10.67 14.39 -4.69
CA PRO A 168 -12.04 14.43 -4.19
C PRO A 168 -12.16 14.66 -2.67
N PHE A 169 -11.08 14.50 -1.91
CA PHE A 169 -11.04 14.59 -0.45
C PHE A 169 -10.35 15.84 0.06
N SER A 170 -10.12 16.83 -0.81
CA SER A 170 -9.45 18.10 -0.52
C SER A 170 -10.02 18.79 0.72
N GLY A 171 -9.14 19.18 1.65
CA GLY A 171 -9.46 19.88 2.87
C GLY A 171 -10.01 19.00 4.03
N MET A 172 -10.35 17.75 3.77
CA MET A 172 -10.77 16.81 4.82
C MET A 172 -9.56 16.40 5.67
N ASP A 173 -9.77 16.17 6.97
CA ASP A 173 -8.77 15.46 7.76
C ASP A 173 -8.79 13.95 7.43
N THR A 174 -7.73 13.24 7.81
CA THR A 174 -7.56 11.82 7.45
C THR A 174 -8.64 10.91 8.02
N ASP A 175 -9.16 11.20 9.20
CA ASP A 175 -10.24 10.42 9.82
C ASP A 175 -11.58 10.69 9.13
N GLU A 176 -11.88 11.96 8.83
CA GLU A 176 -13.06 12.38 8.07
C GLU A 176 -13.04 11.79 6.65
N ALA A 177 -11.89 11.72 6.01
CA ALA A 177 -11.75 11.20 4.65
C ALA A 177 -12.02 9.70 4.53
N ASN A 178 -11.77 8.89 5.57
CA ASN A 178 -11.92 7.43 5.49
C ASN A 178 -13.29 6.97 4.95
N PRO A 179 -14.44 7.37 5.49
CA PRO A 179 -15.74 6.96 4.96
C PRO A 179 -16.00 7.49 3.53
N HIS A 180 -15.51 8.67 3.20
CA HIS A 180 -15.66 9.24 1.86
C HIS A 180 -14.82 8.48 0.82
N ILE A 181 -13.62 8.06 1.17
CA ILE A 181 -12.76 7.22 0.33
C ILE A 181 -13.40 5.86 0.09
N ILE A 182 -13.92 5.23 1.13
CA ILE A 182 -14.61 3.93 1.02
C ILE A 182 -15.82 4.04 0.09
N GLU A 183 -16.64 5.09 0.21
CA GLU A 183 -17.78 5.30 -0.68
C GLU A 183 -17.35 5.58 -2.11
N PHE A 184 -16.34 6.39 -2.31
CA PHE A 184 -15.76 6.68 -3.62
C PHE A 184 -15.26 5.41 -4.33
N LEU A 185 -14.54 4.54 -3.61
CA LEU A 185 -14.08 3.26 -4.14
C LEU A 185 -15.24 2.31 -4.46
N ARG A 186 -16.33 2.37 -3.67
CA ARG A 186 -17.56 1.60 -3.91
C ARG A 186 -18.26 2.07 -5.19
N GLU A 187 -18.42 3.39 -5.39
CA GLU A 187 -19.01 3.98 -6.60
C GLU A 187 -18.20 3.66 -7.85
N ARG A 188 -16.87 3.57 -7.74
CA ARG A 188 -15.97 3.15 -8.83
C ARG A 188 -15.95 1.63 -9.08
N GLY A 189 -16.57 0.83 -8.24
CA GLY A 189 -16.56 -0.62 -8.34
C GLY A 189 -15.22 -1.27 -8.00
N THR A 190 -14.29 -0.53 -7.40
CA THR A 190 -12.98 -1.03 -6.99
C THR A 190 -12.98 -1.58 -5.56
N LEU A 191 -13.93 -1.20 -4.72
CA LEU A 191 -14.11 -1.77 -3.38
C LEU A 191 -14.65 -3.20 -3.49
N VAL A 192 -13.89 -4.18 -3.01
CA VAL A 192 -14.32 -5.58 -2.89
C VAL A 192 -15.19 -5.75 -1.64
N LEU A 193 -14.65 -5.33 -0.49
CA LEU A 193 -15.25 -5.58 0.81
C LEU A 193 -14.81 -4.55 1.82
N GLU A 194 -15.74 -4.17 2.70
CA GLU A 194 -15.45 -3.43 3.93
C GLU A 194 -15.74 -4.31 5.14
N LYS A 195 -14.82 -4.37 6.10
CA LYS A 195 -14.96 -5.11 7.35
C LYS A 195 -14.46 -4.30 8.54
N LYS A 196 -15.14 -4.39 9.66
CA LYS A 196 -14.63 -3.84 10.92
C LYS A 196 -13.71 -4.85 11.59
N ILE A 197 -12.52 -4.42 11.93
CA ILE A 197 -11.57 -5.19 12.72
C ILE A 197 -11.12 -4.38 13.93
N THR A 198 -10.63 -5.08 14.95
CA THR A 198 -9.96 -4.46 16.09
C THR A 198 -8.48 -4.80 16.01
N HIS A 199 -7.64 -3.77 15.98
CA HIS A 199 -6.19 -3.91 15.96
C HIS A 199 -5.54 -2.85 16.85
N SER A 200 -4.29 -3.06 17.24
CA SER A 200 -3.50 -2.08 17.95
C SER A 200 -3.11 -0.95 17.01
N TYR A 201 -3.19 0.29 17.48
CA TYR A 201 -2.75 1.48 16.75
C TYR A 201 -1.93 2.38 17.67
N PRO A 202 -0.83 2.97 17.22
CA PRO A 202 -0.01 3.85 18.05
C PRO A 202 -0.74 5.15 18.37
N HIS A 203 -0.70 5.55 19.64
CA HIS A 203 -1.29 6.78 20.13
C HIS A 203 -0.22 7.67 20.76
N CYS A 204 -0.39 8.97 20.62
CA CYS A 204 0.46 9.95 21.27
C CYS A 204 0.41 9.76 22.79
N TRP A 205 1.57 9.60 23.42
CA TRP A 205 1.65 9.41 24.87
C TRP A 205 1.11 10.61 25.68
N ARG A 206 1.12 11.81 25.09
CA ARG A 206 0.67 13.06 25.72
C ARG A 206 -0.82 13.33 25.54
N CYS A 207 -1.28 13.48 24.28
CA CYS A 207 -2.68 13.83 23.98
C CYS A 207 -3.60 12.63 23.79
N LYS A 208 -3.05 11.40 23.71
CA LYS A 208 -3.77 10.13 23.50
C LYS A 208 -4.47 10.01 22.13
N ASN A 209 -4.30 10.96 21.22
CA ASN A 209 -4.81 10.86 19.87
C ASN A 209 -3.99 9.86 19.04
N PRO A 210 -4.57 9.21 18.02
CA PRO A 210 -3.83 8.41 17.06
C PRO A 210 -2.68 9.21 16.44
N VAL A 211 -1.54 8.57 16.20
CA VAL A 211 -0.43 9.21 15.50
C VAL A 211 -0.60 9.08 14.01
N LEU A 212 -0.27 10.13 13.28
CA LEU A 212 -0.25 10.15 11.84
C LEU A 212 1.19 9.98 11.35
N PHE A 213 1.43 8.98 10.50
CA PHE A 213 2.71 8.81 9.85
C PHE A 213 2.73 9.65 8.57
N ARG A 214 3.73 10.53 8.45
CA ARG A 214 3.95 11.35 7.25
C ARG A 214 5.43 11.69 7.09
N ALA A 215 5.89 11.71 5.85
CA ALA A 215 7.22 12.19 5.52
C ALA A 215 7.27 13.71 5.70
N THR A 216 8.33 14.20 6.32
CA THR A 216 8.58 15.63 6.51
C THR A 216 10.05 15.94 6.31
N ASP A 217 10.34 17.12 5.80
CA ASP A 217 11.72 17.59 5.71
C ASP A 217 12.34 17.72 7.10
N GLN A 218 13.52 17.15 7.27
CA GLN A 218 14.24 17.15 8.52
C GLN A 218 15.70 17.59 8.33
N TRP A 219 16.23 18.26 9.32
CA TRP A 219 17.65 18.55 9.40
C TRP A 219 18.39 17.40 10.07
N PHE A 220 19.43 16.90 9.42
CA PHE A 220 20.29 15.85 9.95
C PHE A 220 21.72 16.35 10.14
N VAL A 221 22.30 16.07 11.31
CA VAL A 221 23.72 16.26 11.59
C VAL A 221 24.38 14.89 11.69
N SER A 222 25.33 14.62 10.81
CA SER A 222 26.09 13.36 10.87
C SER A 222 27.05 13.39 12.03
N MET A 223 26.71 12.71 13.12
CA MET A 223 27.51 12.64 14.33
C MET A 223 28.92 12.08 14.09
N ASP A 224 29.04 11.09 13.21
CA ASP A 224 30.30 10.39 12.94
C ASP A 224 31.15 11.12 11.90
N LYS A 225 30.55 11.57 10.78
CA LYS A 225 31.28 12.30 9.72
C LYS A 225 31.88 13.64 10.21
N THR A 226 31.21 14.28 11.17
CA THR A 226 31.67 15.56 11.77
C THR A 226 32.60 15.34 12.95
N GLY A 227 32.81 14.11 13.41
CA GLY A 227 33.55 13.81 14.64
C GLY A 227 32.87 14.26 15.94
N LEU A 228 31.59 14.69 15.84
CA LEU A 228 30.85 15.24 16.99
C LEU A 228 30.61 14.18 18.07
N ARG A 229 30.38 12.92 17.72
CA ARG A 229 30.24 11.83 18.68
C ARG A 229 31.49 11.64 19.54
N GLU A 230 32.66 11.57 18.90
CA GLU A 230 33.95 11.40 19.61
C GLU A 230 34.23 12.57 20.52
N GLN A 231 34.05 13.80 20.04
CA GLN A 231 34.23 15.01 20.85
C GLN A 231 33.27 15.04 22.05
N ALA A 232 31.98 14.71 21.85
CA ALA A 232 31.03 14.68 22.95
C ALA A 232 31.37 13.61 23.99
N LEU A 233 31.81 12.43 23.57
CA LEU A 233 32.24 11.35 24.47
C LEU A 233 33.50 11.73 25.25
N ASP A 234 34.44 12.39 24.59
CA ASP A 234 35.65 12.91 25.28
C ASP A 234 35.29 13.92 26.36
N GLN A 235 34.41 14.89 26.05
CA GLN A 235 33.95 15.87 27.04
C GLN A 235 33.28 15.19 28.24
N VAL A 236 32.34 14.24 27.97
CA VAL A 236 31.62 13.51 29.03
C VAL A 236 32.57 12.71 29.92
N ARG A 237 33.58 12.03 29.34
CA ARG A 237 34.50 11.16 30.08
C ARG A 237 35.59 11.91 30.84
N ASN A 238 36.08 13.00 30.26
CA ASN A 238 37.34 13.63 30.74
C ASN A 238 37.15 15.03 31.31
N HIS A 239 36.01 15.71 31.06
CA HIS A 239 35.80 17.11 31.40
C HIS A 239 34.53 17.41 32.20
N VAL A 240 33.63 16.43 32.38
CA VAL A 240 32.41 16.59 33.21
C VAL A 240 32.62 15.93 34.56
N SER A 241 32.33 16.66 35.63
CA SER A 241 32.18 16.10 36.99
C SER A 241 30.71 15.72 37.23
N TRP A 242 30.53 14.50 37.69
CA TRP A 242 29.20 13.94 38.00
C TRP A 242 28.88 14.06 39.48
#